data_c9aa50137334ec24eb881eb11d985e77
#
_entry.id   c9aa50137334ec24eb881eb11d985e77
#
_cell.length_a   1.000
_cell.length_b   1.000
_cell.length_c   1.000
_cell.angle_alpha   90.00
_cell.angle_beta   90.00
_cell.angle_gamma   90.00
#
_symmetry.space_group_name_H-M   'P 1'
#
loop_
_entity.id
_entity.type
_entity.pdbx_description
1 polymer ?
#
loop_
_entity_poly.entity_id
_entity_poly.type
_entity_poly.pdbx_seq_one_letter_code
_entity_poly.pdbx_strand_id
1 'polypeptide(L)'
;MKAGKKSKRKSAGKKKSRPQGTPGEPAEQARLELGPEKEPVRTEKAESPRSGSGGEGEELRIGVFVCNCGTNIAGFIDCKDIAEYARTLPNVTFVRENLYSCSEAGANDIRNAIVDNELNRVVVAACTPITHEPTFRAVCEQGGINAYYFEFVNIREHCSWVHKEQREEATEKAKDLIRMGVARAAYLEPMTPISGEVEKSALVVGGGVSGMTASLELAERGFDVILVEKEKELGGLALRLASIHPWGLSGADYARSLAKKAAAHRRIKIYKSSRVTRVDGFIGKYKVSLSSLEEPVSAGMLIMATGAEPFIPEGLYGFDSRRVISQIQMEELLKRGKLKAKNVVMIQCVGAREPARLYCSRVCCMTAAKNALVAAGKYGAAVTILYRDVMCYGMDERLMRDAKKAGVRFVNFASGEPPEVSNGSVKVKASVLGRDMEIPADLVVLSTPLVPADSN
;
A
#
# COMPACT_ATOMS: atom_id res chain seq x y z
N MET A 1 -57.97 -12.13 52.68
CA MET A 1 -59.01 -12.80 51.84
C MET A 1 -58.42 -13.10 50.49
N LYS A 2 -58.42 -14.38 50.08
CA LYS A 2 -58.39 -14.98 48.74
C LYS A 2 -57.35 -14.47 47.78
N ALA A 3 -56.21 -15.07 47.46
CA ALA A 3 -56.01 -16.36 46.77
C ALA A 3 -56.23 -16.28 45.26
N GLY A 4 -55.17 -16.47 44.44
CA GLY A 4 -55.21 -16.62 43.01
C GLY A 4 -53.87 -17.16 42.47
N LYS A 5 -53.66 -18.49 42.59
CA LYS A 5 -52.58 -19.24 41.95
C LYS A 5 -52.81 -19.38 40.45
N LYS A 6 -51.71 -19.31 39.65
CA LYS A 6 -51.49 -20.12 38.43
C LYS A 6 -50.06 -19.84 37.96
N SER A 7 -49.22 -20.75 37.95
CA SER A 7 -48.95 -21.98 37.23
C SER A 7 -47.71 -21.80 36.31
N LYS A 8 -46.68 -22.54 36.70
CA LYS A 8 -45.38 -22.72 36.05
C LYS A 8 -45.55 -23.38 34.67
N ARG A 9 -44.81 -22.90 33.65
CA ARG A 9 -44.31 -23.82 32.61
C ARG A 9 -42.81 -23.56 32.39
N LYS A 10 -42.01 -24.53 32.76
CA LYS A 10 -40.61 -24.71 32.38
C LYS A 10 -40.57 -25.16 30.95
N SER A 11 -39.78 -24.51 30.10
CA SER A 11 -39.30 -25.12 28.86
C SER A 11 -37.76 -25.12 28.90
N ALA A 12 -37.23 -26.33 29.03
CA ALA A 12 -35.80 -26.61 29.00
C ALA A 12 -35.32 -26.54 27.52
N GLY A 13 -34.58 -25.52 27.17
CA GLY A 13 -33.88 -25.44 25.89
C GLY A 13 -32.53 -26.17 25.96
N LYS A 14 -32.44 -27.31 25.33
CA LYS A 14 -31.20 -28.08 25.13
C LYS A 14 -30.15 -27.22 24.39
N LYS A 15 -29.04 -26.91 25.09
CA LYS A 15 -27.82 -26.42 24.48
C LYS A 15 -27.20 -27.55 23.65
N LYS A 16 -27.27 -27.44 22.33
CA LYS A 16 -26.46 -28.25 21.40
C LYS A 16 -25.01 -27.75 21.46
N SER A 17 -24.12 -28.59 21.97
CA SER A 17 -22.66 -28.42 21.86
C SER A 17 -22.25 -28.48 20.41
N ARG A 18 -21.54 -27.45 19.93
CA ARG A 18 -20.84 -27.45 18.62
C ARG A 18 -19.64 -28.39 18.73
N PRO A 19 -19.38 -29.22 17.70
CA PRO A 19 -18.18 -30.05 17.68
C PRO A 19 -16.94 -29.14 17.49
N GLN A 20 -15.86 -29.43 18.20
CA GLN A 20 -14.54 -28.86 17.99
C GLN A 20 -14.02 -29.42 16.66
N GLY A 21 -13.90 -28.57 15.65
CA GLY A 21 -13.24 -28.87 14.39
C GLY A 21 -11.73 -28.97 14.60
N THR A 22 -11.18 -30.09 14.15
CA THR A 22 -9.75 -30.31 13.88
C THR A 22 -9.17 -29.19 13.02
N PRO A 23 -7.87 -28.83 13.14
CA PRO A 23 -7.26 -27.82 12.26
C PRO A 23 -7.30 -28.30 10.83
N GLY A 24 -8.12 -27.63 10.02
CA GLY A 24 -8.21 -27.86 8.58
C GLY A 24 -6.90 -27.44 7.91
N GLU A 25 -6.53 -28.22 6.90
CA GLU A 25 -5.51 -27.91 5.90
C GLU A 25 -5.70 -26.49 5.35
N PRO A 26 -4.62 -25.82 4.92
CA PRO A 26 -4.71 -24.46 4.37
C PRO A 26 -5.65 -24.48 3.17
N ALA A 27 -6.68 -23.65 3.24
CA ALA A 27 -7.66 -23.48 2.16
C ALA A 27 -6.89 -23.22 0.84
N GLU A 28 -7.11 -24.13 -0.10
CA GLU A 28 -6.74 -23.98 -1.49
C GLU A 28 -7.35 -22.66 -1.99
N GLN A 29 -6.50 -21.72 -2.34
CA GLN A 29 -6.93 -20.43 -2.85
C GLN A 29 -7.76 -20.70 -4.10
N ALA A 30 -9.03 -20.31 -4.04
CA ALA A 30 -9.92 -20.33 -5.20
C ALA A 30 -9.21 -19.63 -6.36
N ARG A 31 -8.76 -20.39 -7.34
CA ARG A 31 -8.34 -19.88 -8.64
C ARG A 31 -9.57 -19.21 -9.24
N LEU A 32 -9.51 -17.90 -9.40
CA LEU A 32 -10.37 -17.21 -10.35
C LEU A 32 -10.04 -17.82 -11.72
N GLU A 33 -10.88 -18.73 -12.19
CA GLU A 33 -10.87 -19.16 -13.57
C GLU A 33 -11.26 -17.95 -14.42
N LEU A 34 -10.24 -17.32 -14.97
CA LEU A 34 -10.43 -16.39 -16.09
C LEU A 34 -10.94 -17.27 -17.24
N GLY A 35 -12.18 -17.05 -17.63
CA GLY A 35 -12.75 -17.68 -18.81
C GLY A 35 -11.85 -17.51 -20.04
N PRO A 36 -12.03 -18.32 -21.10
CA PRO A 36 -11.14 -18.32 -22.25
C PRO A 36 -10.98 -16.90 -22.78
N GLU A 37 -9.72 -16.48 -22.97
CA GLU A 37 -9.37 -15.23 -23.62
C GLU A 37 -10.18 -15.11 -24.91
N LYS A 38 -11.09 -14.15 -24.95
CA LYS A 38 -11.71 -13.74 -26.19
C LYS A 38 -10.59 -13.26 -27.10
N GLU A 39 -10.46 -13.90 -28.24
CA GLU A 39 -9.57 -13.43 -29.32
C GLU A 39 -9.78 -11.91 -29.49
N PRO A 40 -8.70 -11.14 -29.68
CA PRO A 40 -8.83 -9.72 -29.89
C PRO A 40 -9.71 -9.52 -31.12
N VAL A 41 -10.87 -8.90 -30.90
CA VAL A 41 -11.73 -8.45 -31.99
C VAL A 41 -10.81 -7.64 -32.92
N ARG A 42 -10.57 -8.14 -34.12
CA ARG A 42 -9.93 -7.35 -35.18
C ARG A 42 -10.86 -6.16 -35.41
N THR A 43 -10.52 -5.06 -34.77
CA THR A 43 -11.05 -3.77 -35.16
C THR A 43 -10.53 -3.51 -36.57
N GLU A 44 -11.45 -3.51 -37.53
CA GLU A 44 -11.19 -2.89 -38.83
C GLU A 44 -10.50 -1.57 -38.54
N LYS A 45 -9.47 -1.25 -39.33
CA LYS A 45 -8.69 -0.03 -39.21
C LYS A 45 -9.67 1.13 -39.05
N ALA A 46 -9.84 1.60 -37.79
CA ALA A 46 -10.40 2.91 -37.57
C ALA A 46 -9.52 3.87 -38.35
N GLU A 47 -10.09 4.57 -39.30
CA GLU A 47 -9.44 5.69 -39.98
C GLU A 47 -8.82 6.52 -38.86
N SER A 48 -7.54 6.84 -39.00
CA SER A 48 -6.79 7.66 -38.05
C SER A 48 -7.66 8.88 -37.69
N PRO A 49 -7.88 9.19 -36.41
CA PRO A 49 -8.61 10.39 -36.04
C PRO A 49 -7.95 11.55 -36.79
N ARG A 50 -8.77 12.36 -37.45
CA ARG A 50 -8.30 13.53 -38.20
C ARG A 50 -7.30 14.24 -37.32
N SER A 51 -6.04 14.26 -37.71
CA SER A 51 -4.98 14.97 -37.01
C SER A 51 -5.32 16.46 -37.11
N GLY A 52 -6.14 16.91 -36.15
CA GLY A 52 -6.35 18.32 -35.91
C GLY A 52 -5.05 18.87 -35.40
N SER A 53 -4.22 19.33 -36.32
CA SER A 53 -3.12 20.25 -36.03
C SER A 53 -3.79 21.47 -35.40
N GLY A 54 -3.62 21.68 -34.08
CA GLY A 54 -3.86 22.98 -33.46
C GLY A 54 -2.91 23.98 -34.06
N GLY A 55 -3.18 24.39 -35.30
CA GLY A 55 -2.45 25.43 -36.01
C GLY A 55 -2.97 26.79 -35.55
N GLU A 56 -2.09 27.77 -35.56
CA GLU A 56 -2.44 29.19 -35.46
C GLU A 56 -3.63 29.47 -36.39
N GLY A 57 -4.84 29.68 -35.83
CA GLY A 57 -6.06 30.03 -36.58
C GLY A 57 -7.28 29.11 -36.37
N GLU A 58 -7.24 28.05 -35.59
CA GLU A 58 -8.43 27.23 -35.30
C GLU A 58 -9.37 27.99 -34.32
N GLU A 59 -10.62 28.21 -34.76
CA GLU A 59 -11.66 28.80 -33.91
C GLU A 59 -11.97 27.83 -32.78
N LEU A 60 -11.77 28.28 -31.53
CA LEU A 60 -12.05 27.48 -30.34
C LEU A 60 -13.56 27.36 -30.13
N ARG A 61 -14.05 26.11 -30.01
CA ARG A 61 -15.42 25.75 -29.68
C ARG A 61 -15.43 24.86 -28.43
N ILE A 62 -15.62 25.50 -27.28
CA ILE A 62 -15.57 24.84 -25.98
C ILE A 62 -16.96 24.41 -25.53
N GLY A 63 -17.14 23.11 -25.23
CA GLY A 63 -18.33 22.59 -24.58
C GLY A 63 -18.13 22.48 -23.08
N VAL A 64 -19.03 23.04 -22.29
CA VAL A 64 -19.02 22.95 -20.82
C VAL A 64 -20.16 22.08 -20.33
N PHE A 65 -19.86 21.07 -19.52
CA PHE A 65 -20.83 20.14 -18.94
C PHE A 65 -20.81 20.25 -17.41
N VAL A 66 -21.93 20.72 -16.83
CA VAL A 66 -22.07 20.87 -15.36
C VAL A 66 -22.82 19.68 -14.82
N CYS A 67 -22.21 18.93 -13.91
CA CYS A 67 -22.79 17.73 -13.33
C CYS A 67 -23.44 18.03 -11.97
N ASN A 68 -24.70 17.63 -11.80
CA ASN A 68 -25.44 17.77 -10.54
C ASN A 68 -24.94 16.74 -9.50
N CYS A 69 -24.43 15.58 -9.93
CA CYS A 69 -24.06 14.45 -9.06
C CYS A 69 -25.15 14.16 -8.00
N GLY A 70 -26.42 14.20 -8.39
CA GLY A 70 -27.56 14.16 -7.48
C GLY A 70 -27.49 15.28 -6.44
N THR A 71 -27.61 14.92 -5.18
CA THR A 71 -27.57 15.90 -4.06
C THR A 71 -26.15 16.29 -3.65
N ASN A 72 -25.11 15.63 -4.16
CA ASN A 72 -23.72 15.87 -3.73
C ASN A 72 -23.17 17.21 -4.24
N ILE A 73 -23.65 17.68 -5.40
CA ILE A 73 -23.28 18.96 -5.98
C ILE A 73 -24.50 19.91 -5.95
N ALA A 74 -25.57 19.56 -6.65
CA ALA A 74 -26.75 20.42 -6.77
C ALA A 74 -27.48 20.68 -5.43
N GLY A 75 -27.27 19.86 -4.41
CA GLY A 75 -27.77 20.10 -3.05
C GLY A 75 -27.12 21.29 -2.35
N PHE A 76 -25.92 21.70 -2.79
CA PHE A 76 -25.09 22.69 -2.09
C PHE A 76 -24.68 23.89 -2.95
N ILE A 77 -24.77 23.79 -4.26
CA ILE A 77 -24.50 24.88 -5.21
C ILE A 77 -25.62 24.97 -6.26
N ASP A 78 -25.78 26.11 -6.93
CA ASP A 78 -26.75 26.28 -7.99
C ASP A 78 -26.16 25.94 -9.35
N CYS A 79 -26.35 24.67 -9.79
CA CYS A 79 -25.80 24.18 -11.05
C CYS A 79 -26.40 24.89 -12.27
N LYS A 80 -27.65 25.36 -12.18
CA LYS A 80 -28.31 26.11 -13.26
C LYS A 80 -27.66 27.47 -13.45
N ASP A 81 -27.48 28.23 -12.37
CA ASP A 81 -26.80 29.53 -12.39
C ASP A 81 -25.37 29.41 -12.90
N ILE A 82 -24.66 28.36 -12.45
CA ILE A 82 -23.30 28.04 -12.93
C ILE A 82 -23.29 27.75 -14.45
N ALA A 83 -24.26 26.99 -14.95
CA ALA A 83 -24.37 26.71 -16.38
C ALA A 83 -24.70 27.96 -17.20
N GLU A 84 -25.56 28.85 -16.68
CA GLU A 84 -25.87 30.14 -17.30
C GLU A 84 -24.63 31.04 -17.35
N TYR A 85 -23.88 31.11 -16.26
CA TYR A 85 -22.60 31.83 -16.21
C TYR A 85 -21.58 31.26 -17.21
N ALA A 86 -21.47 29.95 -17.30
CA ALA A 86 -20.51 29.30 -18.22
C ALA A 86 -20.77 29.71 -19.70
N ARG A 87 -22.02 29.99 -20.09
CA ARG A 87 -22.37 30.49 -21.45
C ARG A 87 -21.76 31.83 -21.76
N THR A 88 -21.46 32.65 -20.76
CA THR A 88 -20.86 33.98 -20.94
C THR A 88 -19.34 33.96 -21.12
N LEU A 89 -18.73 32.82 -20.93
CA LEU A 89 -17.27 32.71 -20.99
C LEU A 89 -16.75 32.68 -22.44
N PRO A 90 -15.55 33.22 -22.68
CA PRO A 90 -14.96 33.23 -24.01
C PRO A 90 -14.83 31.86 -24.64
N ASN A 91 -15.11 31.73 -25.94
CA ASN A 91 -15.01 30.50 -26.72
C ASN A 91 -15.94 29.35 -26.27
N VAL A 92 -16.82 29.57 -25.31
CA VAL A 92 -17.84 28.58 -24.91
C VAL A 92 -18.99 28.67 -25.90
N THR A 93 -19.19 27.65 -26.71
CA THR A 93 -20.22 27.54 -27.72
C THR A 93 -21.40 26.66 -27.31
N PHE A 94 -21.17 25.76 -26.33
CA PHE A 94 -22.18 24.83 -25.84
C PHE A 94 -22.07 24.64 -24.34
N VAL A 95 -23.22 24.65 -23.63
CA VAL A 95 -23.30 24.36 -22.21
C VAL A 95 -24.49 23.45 -21.92
N ARG A 96 -24.25 22.37 -21.17
CA ARG A 96 -25.29 21.45 -20.70
C ARG A 96 -25.14 21.12 -19.22
N GLU A 97 -26.27 21.15 -18.52
CA GLU A 97 -26.39 20.60 -17.17
C GLU A 97 -26.83 19.13 -17.25
N ASN A 98 -26.10 18.24 -16.56
CA ASN A 98 -26.37 16.81 -16.54
C ASN A 98 -26.62 16.34 -15.10
N LEU A 99 -27.61 15.47 -14.91
CA LEU A 99 -27.87 14.88 -13.60
C LEU A 99 -26.66 14.03 -13.12
N TYR A 100 -26.12 13.22 -14.02
CA TYR A 100 -24.91 12.40 -13.81
C TYR A 100 -24.11 12.34 -15.11
N SER A 101 -23.10 13.18 -15.28
CA SER A 101 -22.27 13.20 -16.48
C SER A 101 -21.50 11.89 -16.70
N CYS A 102 -21.15 11.17 -15.61
CA CYS A 102 -20.42 9.90 -15.67
C CYS A 102 -21.31 8.68 -15.94
N SER A 103 -22.64 8.83 -16.02
CA SER A 103 -23.54 7.76 -16.45
C SER A 103 -23.43 7.52 -17.96
N GLU A 104 -23.90 6.36 -18.43
CA GLU A 104 -23.95 6.06 -19.86
C GLU A 104 -24.73 7.12 -20.65
N ALA A 105 -25.88 7.58 -20.12
CA ALA A 105 -26.66 8.65 -20.72
C ALA A 105 -25.88 9.96 -20.79
N GLY A 106 -25.23 10.38 -19.67
CA GLY A 106 -24.42 11.59 -19.63
C GLY A 106 -23.20 11.54 -20.53
N ALA A 107 -22.53 10.39 -20.62
CA ALA A 107 -21.42 10.15 -21.53
C ALA A 107 -21.85 10.25 -23.00
N ASN A 108 -22.99 9.67 -23.35
CA ASN A 108 -23.60 9.79 -24.68
C ASN A 108 -24.00 11.22 -25.00
N ASP A 109 -24.55 11.95 -24.05
CA ASP A 109 -24.86 13.38 -24.21
C ASP A 109 -23.62 14.21 -24.55
N ILE A 110 -22.50 13.96 -23.85
CA ILE A 110 -21.25 14.66 -24.11
C ILE A 110 -20.73 14.30 -25.50
N ARG A 111 -20.70 13.01 -25.84
CA ARG A 111 -20.25 12.55 -27.15
C ARG A 111 -21.07 13.16 -28.31
N ASN A 112 -22.40 13.14 -28.20
CA ASN A 112 -23.29 13.68 -29.20
C ASN A 112 -23.10 15.22 -29.33
N ALA A 113 -22.97 15.92 -28.19
CA ALA A 113 -22.72 17.36 -28.23
C ALA A 113 -21.39 17.72 -28.90
N ILE A 114 -20.34 16.90 -28.73
CA ILE A 114 -19.07 17.09 -29.44
C ILE A 114 -19.28 17.05 -30.96
N VAL A 115 -20.04 16.05 -31.44
CA VAL A 115 -20.31 15.87 -32.86
C VAL A 115 -21.26 16.95 -33.41
N ASP A 116 -22.40 17.13 -32.73
CA ASP A 116 -23.49 17.99 -33.22
C ASP A 116 -23.11 19.48 -33.21
N ASN A 117 -22.23 19.90 -32.29
CA ASN A 117 -21.79 21.31 -32.18
C ASN A 117 -20.33 21.49 -32.60
N GLU A 118 -19.74 20.49 -33.23
CA GLU A 118 -18.34 20.50 -33.70
C GLU A 118 -17.36 21.01 -32.63
N LEU A 119 -17.53 20.56 -31.37
CA LEU A 119 -16.69 21.00 -30.26
C LEU A 119 -15.26 20.51 -30.45
N ASN A 120 -14.28 21.36 -30.13
CA ASN A 120 -12.86 20.97 -30.18
C ASN A 120 -12.17 21.05 -28.81
N ARG A 121 -12.88 21.48 -27.77
CA ARG A 121 -12.47 21.40 -26.36
C ARG A 121 -13.66 21.02 -25.50
N VAL A 122 -13.41 20.25 -24.45
CA VAL A 122 -14.46 19.82 -23.52
C VAL A 122 -14.04 20.12 -22.09
N VAL A 123 -14.92 20.76 -21.34
CA VAL A 123 -14.78 21.01 -19.90
C VAL A 123 -15.91 20.30 -19.18
N VAL A 124 -15.58 19.40 -18.24
CA VAL A 124 -16.57 18.75 -17.38
C VAL A 124 -16.38 19.23 -15.95
N ALA A 125 -17.35 19.98 -15.45
CA ALA A 125 -17.42 20.43 -14.06
C ALA A 125 -18.22 19.41 -13.25
N ALA A 126 -17.52 18.57 -12.47
CA ALA A 126 -18.12 17.43 -11.78
C ALA A 126 -17.38 17.08 -10.46
N CYS A 127 -17.35 15.80 -10.13
CA CYS A 127 -16.69 15.26 -8.95
C CYS A 127 -15.14 15.15 -9.13
N THR A 128 -14.53 14.11 -8.59
CA THR A 128 -13.07 13.92 -8.64
C THR A 128 -12.57 13.41 -9.99
N PRO A 129 -11.52 13.99 -10.57
CA PRO A 129 -10.85 13.44 -11.76
C PRO A 129 -10.26 12.05 -11.51
N ILE A 130 -9.84 11.73 -10.28
CA ILE A 130 -9.20 10.45 -9.94
C ILE A 130 -10.05 9.24 -10.38
N THR A 131 -11.38 9.36 -10.32
CA THR A 131 -12.27 8.25 -10.66
C THR A 131 -12.73 8.28 -12.12
N HIS A 132 -13.06 9.45 -12.65
CA HIS A 132 -13.84 9.55 -13.90
C HIS A 132 -13.10 10.23 -15.06
N GLU A 133 -11.90 10.75 -14.87
CA GLU A 133 -11.13 11.37 -15.95
C GLU A 133 -10.89 10.40 -17.13
N PRO A 134 -10.49 9.13 -16.91
CA PRO A 134 -10.34 8.18 -18.02
C PRO A 134 -11.62 7.96 -18.83
N THR A 135 -12.78 7.96 -18.16
CA THR A 135 -14.07 7.82 -18.81
C THR A 135 -14.35 8.98 -19.76
N PHE A 136 -14.17 10.22 -19.30
CA PHE A 136 -14.45 11.39 -20.14
C PHE A 136 -13.42 11.57 -21.27
N ARG A 137 -12.16 11.19 -21.05
CA ARG A 137 -11.15 11.13 -22.11
C ARG A 137 -11.54 10.16 -23.21
N ALA A 138 -12.03 8.98 -22.85
CA ALA A 138 -12.56 8.01 -23.81
C ALA A 138 -13.80 8.53 -24.56
N VAL A 139 -14.68 9.29 -23.88
CA VAL A 139 -15.84 9.93 -24.52
C VAL A 139 -15.41 10.99 -25.55
N CYS A 140 -14.36 11.76 -25.26
CA CYS A 140 -13.79 12.72 -26.21
C CYS A 140 -13.26 12.01 -27.45
N GLU A 141 -12.51 10.92 -27.30
CA GLU A 141 -12.02 10.10 -28.43
C GLU A 141 -13.18 9.53 -29.25
N GLN A 142 -14.22 9.02 -28.62
CA GLN A 142 -15.43 8.53 -29.28
C GLN A 142 -16.19 9.64 -30.01
N GLY A 143 -16.10 10.89 -29.56
CA GLY A 143 -16.62 12.09 -30.21
C GLY A 143 -15.73 12.61 -31.34
N GLY A 144 -14.55 12.02 -31.57
CA GLY A 144 -13.63 12.36 -32.67
C GLY A 144 -12.64 13.46 -32.35
N ILE A 145 -12.47 13.85 -31.08
CA ILE A 145 -11.46 14.82 -30.64
C ILE A 145 -10.35 14.13 -29.83
N ASN A 146 -9.17 14.75 -29.77
CA ASN A 146 -8.07 14.23 -28.98
C ASN A 146 -8.46 14.15 -27.48
N ALA A 147 -8.15 13.04 -26.81
CA ALA A 147 -8.45 12.82 -25.41
C ALA A 147 -7.87 13.88 -24.46
N TYR A 148 -6.84 14.59 -24.90
CA TYR A 148 -6.16 15.61 -24.09
C TYR A 148 -6.72 17.03 -24.31
N TYR A 149 -7.68 17.20 -25.20
CA TYR A 149 -8.50 18.42 -25.32
C TYR A 149 -9.64 18.49 -24.29
N PHE A 150 -9.47 17.77 -23.20
CA PHE A 150 -10.39 17.59 -22.11
C PHE A 150 -9.86 18.22 -20.82
N GLU A 151 -10.67 19.02 -20.14
CA GLU A 151 -10.40 19.63 -18.84
C GLU A 151 -11.43 19.16 -17.81
N PHE A 152 -10.95 18.72 -16.66
CA PHE A 152 -11.82 18.30 -15.54
C PHE A 152 -11.80 19.35 -14.43
N VAL A 153 -12.94 19.94 -14.12
CA VAL A 153 -13.10 20.91 -13.03
C VAL A 153 -13.81 20.25 -11.84
N ASN A 154 -13.09 20.11 -10.72
CA ASN A 154 -13.67 19.51 -9.52
C ASN A 154 -14.48 20.54 -8.73
N ILE A 155 -15.83 20.48 -8.88
CA ILE A 155 -16.78 21.31 -8.15
C ILE A 155 -17.44 20.58 -6.97
N ARG A 156 -17.03 19.35 -6.67
CA ARG A 156 -17.52 18.57 -5.53
C ARG A 156 -16.58 18.69 -4.34
N GLU A 157 -15.45 18.02 -4.37
CA GLU A 157 -14.49 18.00 -3.27
C GLU A 157 -13.85 19.36 -3.02
N HIS A 158 -13.63 20.15 -4.08
CA HIS A 158 -13.01 21.47 -3.97
C HIS A 158 -14.03 22.58 -3.70
N CYS A 159 -15.36 22.33 -3.80
CA CYS A 159 -16.38 23.34 -3.67
C CYS A 159 -17.59 22.88 -2.83
N SER A 160 -18.52 22.10 -3.38
CA SER A 160 -19.81 21.80 -2.74
C SER A 160 -19.64 21.06 -1.39
N TRP A 161 -18.63 20.22 -1.23
CA TRP A 161 -18.42 19.48 0.02
C TRP A 161 -17.73 20.30 1.11
N VAL A 162 -16.84 21.22 0.75
CA VAL A 162 -16.13 22.06 1.73
C VAL A 162 -16.89 23.32 2.13
N HIS A 163 -17.95 23.69 1.38
CA HIS A 163 -18.76 24.90 1.61
C HIS A 163 -20.28 24.60 1.72
N LYS A 164 -20.62 23.47 2.37
CA LYS A 164 -22.01 22.98 2.45
C LYS A 164 -23.03 23.99 3.04
N GLU A 165 -22.56 24.84 3.92
CA GLU A 165 -23.42 25.80 4.64
C GLU A 165 -23.41 27.20 3.99
N GLN A 166 -22.68 27.39 2.89
CA GLN A 166 -22.47 28.70 2.25
C GLN A 166 -22.80 28.59 0.75
N ARG A 167 -24.09 28.35 0.44
CA ARG A 167 -24.53 28.01 -0.91
C ARG A 167 -24.19 29.09 -1.95
N GLU A 168 -24.39 30.35 -1.62
CA GLU A 168 -24.16 31.47 -2.53
C GLU A 168 -22.65 31.61 -2.83
N GLU A 169 -21.82 31.68 -1.79
CA GLU A 169 -20.38 31.79 -1.92
C GLU A 169 -19.78 30.54 -2.60
N ALA A 170 -20.32 29.34 -2.32
CA ALA A 170 -19.94 28.12 -2.99
C ALA A 170 -20.30 28.14 -4.48
N THR A 171 -21.44 28.71 -4.85
CA THR A 171 -21.84 28.88 -6.26
C THR A 171 -20.88 29.82 -6.97
N GLU A 172 -20.54 30.96 -6.38
CA GLU A 172 -19.55 31.90 -6.95
C GLU A 172 -18.17 31.27 -7.09
N LYS A 173 -17.73 30.50 -6.08
CA LYS A 173 -16.49 29.74 -6.18
C LYS A 173 -16.52 28.71 -7.31
N ALA A 174 -17.62 28.01 -7.52
CA ALA A 174 -17.77 27.09 -8.64
C ALA A 174 -17.67 27.77 -10.00
N LYS A 175 -18.27 28.99 -10.14
CA LYS A 175 -18.10 29.81 -11.33
C LYS A 175 -16.64 30.18 -11.58
N ASP A 176 -15.91 30.57 -10.54
CA ASP A 176 -14.46 30.85 -10.66
C ASP A 176 -13.66 29.62 -11.08
N LEU A 177 -13.92 28.45 -10.50
CA LEU A 177 -13.27 27.20 -10.90
C LEU A 177 -13.54 26.85 -12.36
N ILE A 178 -14.76 27.03 -12.84
CA ILE A 178 -15.13 26.77 -14.24
C ILE A 178 -14.46 27.80 -15.16
N ARG A 179 -14.45 29.09 -14.78
CA ARG A 179 -13.75 30.13 -15.53
C ARG A 179 -12.27 29.78 -15.72
N MET A 180 -11.60 29.31 -14.67
CA MET A 180 -10.21 28.83 -14.75
C MET A 180 -10.10 27.60 -15.65
N GLY A 181 -11.01 26.64 -15.55
CA GLY A 181 -11.04 25.45 -16.39
C GLY A 181 -11.23 25.77 -17.88
N VAL A 182 -12.16 26.67 -18.19
CA VAL A 182 -12.40 27.15 -19.58
C VAL A 182 -11.17 27.89 -20.12
N ALA A 183 -10.57 28.76 -19.31
CA ALA A 183 -9.34 29.45 -19.72
C ALA A 183 -8.20 28.48 -20.00
N ARG A 184 -8.03 27.45 -19.15
CA ARG A 184 -7.04 26.41 -19.37
C ARG A 184 -7.33 25.55 -20.60
N ALA A 185 -8.61 25.21 -20.82
CA ALA A 185 -9.01 24.41 -21.98
C ALA A 185 -8.60 25.04 -23.34
N ALA A 186 -8.56 26.35 -23.40
CA ALA A 186 -8.12 27.09 -24.61
C ALA A 186 -6.64 26.83 -24.97
N TYR A 187 -5.80 26.48 -23.98
CA TYR A 187 -4.36 26.23 -24.16
C TYR A 187 -3.99 24.74 -24.15
N LEU A 188 -4.96 23.84 -24.15
CA LEU A 188 -4.67 22.42 -24.24
C LEU A 188 -4.11 22.06 -25.63
N GLU A 189 -3.05 21.27 -25.64
CA GLU A 189 -2.43 20.75 -26.83
C GLU A 189 -2.76 19.27 -27.03
N PRO A 190 -2.83 18.79 -28.28
CA PRO A 190 -3.07 17.40 -28.56
C PRO A 190 -1.86 16.57 -28.14
N MET A 191 -2.11 15.47 -27.47
CA MET A 191 -1.06 14.50 -27.15
C MET A 191 -1.37 13.19 -27.87
N THR A 192 -0.34 12.60 -28.48
CA THR A 192 -0.43 11.26 -29.06
C THR A 192 0.28 10.28 -28.16
N PRO A 193 -0.34 9.10 -27.89
CA PRO A 193 0.33 8.05 -27.14
C PRO A 193 1.64 7.66 -27.85
N ILE A 194 2.73 7.65 -27.09
CA ILE A 194 3.99 7.11 -27.57
C ILE A 194 3.89 5.58 -27.44
N SER A 195 3.87 4.88 -28.58
CA SER A 195 3.93 3.44 -28.61
C SER A 195 5.37 2.98 -28.89
N GLY A 196 5.80 1.95 -28.23
CA GLY A 196 7.11 1.35 -28.40
C GLY A 196 7.07 -0.15 -28.14
N GLU A 197 7.98 -0.88 -28.75
CA GLU A 197 8.18 -2.28 -28.41
C GLU A 197 8.70 -2.41 -26.97
N VAL A 198 8.08 -3.28 -26.18
CA VAL A 198 8.47 -3.57 -24.81
C VAL A 198 8.99 -5.00 -24.75
N GLU A 199 10.17 -5.19 -24.19
CA GLU A 199 10.70 -6.52 -23.91
C GLU A 199 9.85 -7.20 -22.82
N LYS A 200 9.37 -8.41 -23.12
CA LYS A 200 8.57 -9.22 -22.18
C LYS A 200 9.44 -9.89 -21.12
N SER A 201 10.26 -9.09 -20.44
CA SER A 201 11.20 -9.53 -19.41
C SER A 201 11.22 -8.57 -18.22
N ALA A 202 11.57 -9.10 -17.06
CA ALA A 202 11.72 -8.32 -15.84
C ALA A 202 13.06 -8.60 -15.17
N LEU A 203 13.69 -7.56 -14.65
CA LEU A 203 14.83 -7.70 -13.72
C LEU A 203 14.36 -7.35 -12.32
N VAL A 204 14.54 -8.29 -11.40
CA VAL A 204 14.18 -8.16 -9.99
C VAL A 204 15.45 -8.03 -9.17
N VAL A 205 15.60 -6.92 -8.45
CA VAL A 205 16.76 -6.63 -7.60
C VAL A 205 16.44 -6.98 -6.16
N GLY A 206 17.10 -8.03 -5.65
CA GLY A 206 16.94 -8.54 -4.31
C GLY A 206 16.24 -9.91 -4.25
N GLY A 207 16.96 -10.93 -3.79
CA GLY A 207 16.50 -12.31 -3.66
C GLY A 207 15.86 -12.63 -2.30
N GLY A 208 15.28 -11.63 -1.63
CA GLY A 208 14.45 -11.81 -0.44
C GLY A 208 13.08 -12.41 -0.78
N VAL A 209 12.21 -12.57 0.22
CA VAL A 209 10.86 -13.13 0.05
C VAL A 209 10.07 -12.35 -1.03
N SER A 210 10.09 -11.02 -0.98
CA SER A 210 9.38 -10.18 -1.95
C SER A 210 9.87 -10.38 -3.37
N GLY A 211 11.20 -10.35 -3.58
CA GLY A 211 11.77 -10.52 -4.92
C GLY A 211 11.56 -11.91 -5.49
N MET A 212 11.71 -12.95 -4.68
CA MET A 212 11.42 -14.33 -5.11
C MET A 212 9.94 -14.53 -5.47
N THR A 213 9.03 -13.96 -4.67
CA THR A 213 7.59 -14.04 -4.95
C THR A 213 7.24 -13.29 -6.24
N ALA A 214 7.73 -12.06 -6.40
CA ALA A 214 7.53 -11.31 -7.65
C ALA A 214 8.09 -12.05 -8.87
N SER A 215 9.27 -12.66 -8.73
CA SER A 215 9.89 -13.44 -9.81
C SER A 215 9.03 -14.63 -10.21
N LEU A 216 8.50 -15.37 -9.23
CA LEU A 216 7.63 -16.53 -9.49
C LEU A 216 6.33 -16.11 -10.16
N GLU A 217 5.65 -15.10 -9.63
CA GLU A 217 4.39 -14.59 -10.19
C GLU A 217 4.53 -14.11 -11.65
N LEU A 218 5.63 -13.40 -11.95
CA LEU A 218 5.89 -12.95 -13.31
C LEU A 218 6.21 -14.14 -14.25
N ALA A 219 7.02 -15.06 -13.78
CA ALA A 219 7.41 -16.22 -14.57
C ALA A 219 6.23 -17.16 -14.87
N GLU A 220 5.31 -17.34 -13.91
CA GLU A 220 4.05 -18.08 -14.11
C GLU A 220 3.14 -17.41 -15.13
N ARG A 221 3.19 -16.07 -15.25
CA ARG A 221 2.47 -15.28 -16.26
C ARG A 221 3.19 -15.23 -17.62
N GLY A 222 4.29 -15.96 -17.78
CA GLY A 222 4.99 -16.10 -19.05
C GLY A 222 6.09 -15.07 -19.33
N PHE A 223 6.45 -14.21 -18.36
CA PHE A 223 7.57 -13.29 -18.50
C PHE A 223 8.89 -13.98 -18.18
N ASP A 224 9.96 -13.61 -18.91
CA ASP A 224 11.30 -14.02 -18.55
C ASP A 224 11.83 -13.12 -17.42
N VAL A 225 12.41 -13.72 -16.38
CA VAL A 225 12.80 -13.00 -15.17
C VAL A 225 14.29 -13.19 -14.88
N ILE A 226 14.97 -12.10 -14.60
CA ILE A 226 16.33 -12.06 -14.10
C ILE A 226 16.25 -11.64 -12.63
N LEU A 227 16.62 -12.55 -11.72
CA LEU A 227 16.68 -12.29 -10.27
C LEU A 227 18.12 -12.07 -9.84
N VAL A 228 18.41 -10.88 -9.31
CA VAL A 228 19.76 -10.49 -8.87
C VAL A 228 19.81 -10.41 -7.35
N GLU A 229 20.78 -11.10 -6.73
CA GLU A 229 20.98 -11.11 -5.28
C GLU A 229 22.44 -10.82 -4.94
N LYS A 230 22.67 -9.88 -4.02
CA LYS A 230 24.01 -9.49 -3.55
C LYS A 230 24.69 -10.57 -2.72
N GLU A 231 23.92 -11.37 -2.01
CA GLU A 231 24.41 -12.42 -1.14
C GLU A 231 24.59 -13.76 -1.89
N LYS A 232 25.32 -14.69 -1.25
CA LYS A 232 25.53 -16.04 -1.79
C LYS A 232 24.28 -16.91 -1.74
N GLU A 233 23.33 -16.60 -0.85
CA GLU A 233 22.10 -17.37 -0.60
C GLU A 233 20.88 -16.46 -0.77
N LEU A 234 19.83 -16.99 -1.42
CA LEU A 234 18.53 -16.31 -1.50
C LEU A 234 17.78 -16.45 -0.17
N GLY A 235 16.92 -15.48 0.15
CA GLY A 235 16.03 -15.55 1.29
C GLY A 235 16.00 -14.28 2.16
N GLY A 236 17.05 -13.47 2.09
CA GLY A 236 17.13 -12.18 2.79
C GLY A 236 16.92 -12.31 4.30
N LEU A 237 16.27 -11.33 4.90
CA LEU A 237 16.04 -11.29 6.34
C LEU A 237 15.26 -12.51 6.88
N ALA A 238 14.40 -13.13 6.07
CA ALA A 238 13.61 -14.28 6.49
C ALA A 238 14.48 -15.48 6.91
N LEU A 239 15.67 -15.62 6.36
CA LEU A 239 16.63 -16.68 6.79
C LEU A 239 17.01 -16.58 8.27
N ARG A 240 16.93 -15.41 8.87
CA ARG A 240 17.32 -15.14 10.27
C ARG A 240 16.17 -15.32 11.25
N LEU A 241 14.92 -15.35 10.78
CA LEU A 241 13.72 -15.44 11.62
C LEU A 241 13.51 -16.87 12.14
N ALA A 242 13.22 -17.00 13.43
CA ALA A 242 12.85 -18.25 14.06
C ALA A 242 11.48 -18.73 13.58
N SER A 243 10.54 -17.80 13.49
CA SER A 243 9.19 -18.09 13.00
C SER A 243 8.54 -16.86 12.34
N ILE A 244 7.57 -17.11 11.47
CA ILE A 244 6.75 -16.10 10.79
C ILE A 244 5.35 -16.12 11.43
N HIS A 245 4.90 -14.98 11.92
CA HIS A 245 3.53 -14.79 12.41
C HIS A 245 2.59 -14.49 11.22
N PRO A 246 1.34 -14.99 11.20
CA PRO A 246 0.68 -15.84 12.21
C PRO A 246 0.89 -17.34 12.03
N TRP A 247 1.57 -17.77 10.98
CA TRP A 247 1.60 -19.19 10.56
C TRP A 247 2.51 -20.07 11.41
N GLY A 248 3.39 -19.51 12.23
CA GLY A 248 4.35 -20.28 13.03
C GLY A 248 5.42 -21.01 12.23
N LEU A 249 5.48 -20.81 10.90
CA LEU A 249 6.46 -21.44 10.02
C LEU A 249 7.87 -20.90 10.30
N SER A 250 8.88 -21.75 10.16
CA SER A 250 10.27 -21.32 10.15
C SER A 250 10.53 -20.32 9.01
N GLY A 251 11.10 -19.16 9.33
CA GLY A 251 11.43 -18.17 8.31
C GLY A 251 12.42 -18.68 7.29
N ALA A 252 13.43 -19.44 7.75
CA ALA A 252 14.43 -20.04 6.89
C ALA A 252 13.84 -21.11 5.95
N ASP A 253 12.95 -21.97 6.46
CA ASP A 253 12.38 -23.04 5.65
C ASP A 253 11.43 -22.48 4.60
N TYR A 254 10.66 -21.45 4.97
CA TYR A 254 9.82 -20.72 4.03
C TYR A 254 10.65 -20.07 2.90
N ALA A 255 11.69 -19.32 3.27
CA ALA A 255 12.57 -18.67 2.30
C ALA A 255 13.28 -19.67 1.37
N ARG A 256 13.77 -20.79 1.92
CA ARG A 256 14.41 -21.86 1.12
C ARG A 256 13.43 -22.56 0.20
N SER A 257 12.19 -22.74 0.64
CA SER A 257 11.11 -23.27 -0.22
C SER A 257 10.87 -22.38 -1.44
N LEU A 258 10.79 -21.06 -1.24
CA LEU A 258 10.66 -20.10 -2.36
C LEU A 258 11.90 -20.13 -3.26
N ALA A 259 13.10 -20.14 -2.68
CA ALA A 259 14.36 -20.20 -3.43
C ALA A 259 14.44 -21.46 -4.31
N LYS A 260 14.00 -22.62 -3.78
CA LYS A 260 13.93 -23.88 -4.53
C LYS A 260 12.94 -23.78 -5.71
N LYS A 261 11.76 -23.18 -5.49
CA LYS A 261 10.78 -22.96 -6.57
C LYS A 261 11.33 -22.03 -7.65
N ALA A 262 11.92 -20.89 -7.25
CA ALA A 262 12.52 -19.94 -8.19
C ALA A 262 13.66 -20.56 -9.02
N ALA A 263 14.54 -21.35 -8.37
CA ALA A 263 15.65 -22.03 -9.04
C ALA A 263 15.20 -23.13 -10.01
N ALA A 264 14.04 -23.75 -9.75
CA ALA A 264 13.48 -24.78 -10.62
C ALA A 264 12.67 -24.23 -11.79
N HIS A 265 12.34 -22.93 -11.79
CA HIS A 265 11.47 -22.36 -12.82
C HIS A 265 12.28 -21.96 -14.06
N ARG A 266 11.92 -22.51 -15.23
CA ARG A 266 12.65 -22.35 -16.51
C ARG A 266 12.79 -20.90 -17.01
N ARG A 267 11.86 -20.01 -16.61
CA ARG A 267 11.88 -18.58 -17.00
C ARG A 267 12.60 -17.68 -16.00
N ILE A 268 13.15 -18.23 -14.90
CA ILE A 268 13.86 -17.43 -13.91
C ILE A 268 15.35 -17.72 -13.99
N LYS A 269 16.14 -16.71 -14.34
CA LYS A 269 17.60 -16.75 -14.31
C LYS A 269 18.09 -16.01 -13.07
N ILE A 270 18.86 -16.70 -12.22
CA ILE A 270 19.30 -16.19 -10.91
C ILE A 270 20.79 -15.86 -10.95
N TYR A 271 21.12 -14.62 -10.57
CA TYR A 271 22.49 -14.17 -10.36
C TYR A 271 22.72 -13.87 -8.89
N LYS A 272 23.44 -14.73 -8.20
CA LYS A 272 23.85 -14.56 -6.78
C LYS A 272 25.23 -13.92 -6.70
N SER A 273 25.59 -13.36 -5.53
CA SER A 273 26.82 -12.59 -5.32
C SER A 273 27.01 -11.52 -6.40
N SER A 274 25.89 -10.92 -6.83
CA SER A 274 25.85 -9.95 -7.92
C SER A 274 25.05 -8.71 -7.53
N ARG A 275 25.50 -7.56 -7.98
CA ARG A 275 24.84 -6.25 -7.76
C ARG A 275 24.58 -5.59 -9.10
N VAL A 276 23.51 -4.81 -9.16
CA VAL A 276 23.31 -3.85 -10.26
C VAL A 276 24.31 -2.74 -10.10
N THR A 277 25.09 -2.46 -11.13
CA THR A 277 26.12 -1.42 -11.13
C THR A 277 25.74 -0.22 -11.99
N ARG A 278 24.91 -0.44 -13.03
CA ARG A 278 24.45 0.61 -13.92
C ARG A 278 23.12 0.23 -14.56
N VAL A 279 22.27 1.21 -14.78
CA VAL A 279 21.01 1.09 -15.51
C VAL A 279 20.97 2.16 -16.59
N ASP A 280 20.80 1.74 -17.83
CA ASP A 280 20.65 2.60 -19.01
C ASP A 280 19.31 2.29 -19.69
N GLY A 281 18.85 3.19 -20.57
CA GLY A 281 17.62 3.01 -21.33
C GLY A 281 16.40 3.63 -20.66
N PHE A 282 15.22 3.11 -20.97
CA PHE A 282 13.95 3.63 -20.52
C PHE A 282 12.92 2.48 -20.36
N ILE A 283 11.74 2.80 -19.82
CA ILE A 283 10.66 1.83 -19.61
C ILE A 283 10.38 1.05 -20.90
N GLY A 284 10.48 -0.27 -20.80
CA GLY A 284 10.33 -1.19 -21.93
C GLY A 284 11.63 -1.67 -22.55
N LYS A 285 12.74 -0.94 -22.38
CA LYS A 285 14.06 -1.26 -23.01
C LYS A 285 15.22 -0.84 -22.11
N TYR A 286 15.31 -1.45 -20.92
CA TYR A 286 16.45 -1.25 -20.02
C TYR A 286 17.64 -2.12 -20.41
N LYS A 287 18.85 -1.57 -20.26
CA LYS A 287 20.12 -2.29 -20.26
C LYS A 287 20.74 -2.18 -18.87
N VAL A 288 20.94 -3.31 -18.21
CA VAL A 288 21.37 -3.35 -16.82
C VAL A 288 22.70 -4.07 -16.70
N SER A 289 23.71 -3.38 -16.20
CA SER A 289 25.04 -3.96 -15.95
C SER A 289 25.02 -4.63 -14.56
N LEU A 290 25.53 -5.85 -14.50
CA LEU A 290 25.66 -6.62 -13.28
C LEU A 290 27.15 -6.83 -12.95
N SER A 291 27.51 -6.75 -11.67
CA SER A 291 28.90 -6.94 -11.23
C SER A 291 29.49 -8.33 -11.52
N SER A 292 28.65 -9.30 -11.84
CA SER A 292 29.04 -10.67 -12.17
C SER A 292 29.09 -10.97 -13.67
N LEU A 293 28.80 -10.01 -14.52
CA LEU A 293 28.77 -10.16 -15.97
C LEU A 293 29.57 -9.05 -16.66
N GLU A 294 30.19 -9.35 -17.77
CA GLU A 294 30.86 -8.36 -18.62
C GLU A 294 29.86 -7.59 -19.48
N GLU A 295 28.85 -8.29 -20.02
CA GLU A 295 27.83 -7.69 -20.88
C GLU A 295 26.56 -7.35 -20.10
N PRO A 296 25.92 -6.20 -20.38
CA PRO A 296 24.66 -5.83 -19.76
C PRO A 296 23.53 -6.77 -20.20
N VAL A 297 22.60 -7.02 -19.29
CA VAL A 297 21.36 -7.77 -19.57
C VAL A 297 20.22 -6.81 -19.94
N SER A 298 19.36 -7.25 -20.85
CA SER A 298 18.17 -6.48 -21.24
C SER A 298 16.96 -6.85 -20.36
N ALA A 299 16.12 -5.85 -20.05
CA ALA A 299 14.86 -6.04 -19.34
C ALA A 299 13.83 -4.98 -19.75
N GLY A 300 12.57 -5.38 -19.88
CA GLY A 300 11.48 -4.45 -20.14
C GLY A 300 11.03 -3.71 -18.87
N MET A 301 11.19 -4.30 -17.69
CA MET A 301 10.85 -3.67 -16.42
C MET A 301 11.88 -3.98 -15.33
N LEU A 302 11.97 -3.07 -14.35
CA LEU A 302 12.80 -3.22 -13.16
C LEU A 302 11.91 -3.27 -11.93
N ILE A 303 12.16 -4.26 -11.06
CA ILE A 303 11.47 -4.40 -9.77
C ILE A 303 12.49 -4.31 -8.66
N MET A 304 12.37 -3.26 -7.84
CA MET A 304 13.23 -3.04 -6.69
C MET A 304 12.66 -3.76 -5.47
N ALA A 305 13.33 -4.83 -5.04
CA ALA A 305 12.98 -5.64 -3.87
C ALA A 305 14.16 -5.75 -2.90
N THR A 306 14.93 -4.69 -2.76
CA THR A 306 16.21 -4.62 -2.02
C THR A 306 16.05 -4.82 -0.51
N GLY A 307 14.83 -4.70 0.01
CA GLY A 307 14.51 -4.95 1.42
C GLY A 307 15.01 -3.86 2.36
N ALA A 308 15.24 -4.27 3.61
CA ALA A 308 15.70 -3.39 4.67
C ALA A 308 16.60 -4.18 5.65
N GLU A 309 17.41 -3.48 6.40
CA GLU A 309 18.34 -4.07 7.37
C GLU A 309 17.94 -3.64 8.81
N PRO A 310 18.11 -4.53 9.81
CA PRO A 310 17.91 -4.13 11.20
C PRO A 310 18.97 -3.11 11.61
N PHE A 311 18.55 -2.00 12.20
CA PHE A 311 19.47 -1.01 12.77
C PHE A 311 20.30 -1.64 13.89
N ILE A 312 21.61 -1.43 13.87
CA ILE A 312 22.53 -1.88 14.91
C ILE A 312 22.63 -0.77 15.98
N PRO A 313 22.21 -1.02 17.23
CA PRO A 313 22.11 0.01 18.28
C PRO A 313 23.43 0.23 19.02
N GLU A 314 24.52 0.42 18.31
CA GLU A 314 25.85 0.70 18.92
C GLU A 314 25.79 1.94 19.82
N GLY A 315 26.33 1.82 21.01
CA GLY A 315 26.33 2.90 22.02
C GLY A 315 25.01 3.12 22.76
N LEU A 316 23.94 2.40 22.41
CA LEU A 316 22.63 2.52 23.05
C LEU A 316 22.40 1.42 24.08
N TYR A 317 21.91 1.78 25.26
CA TYR A 317 21.51 0.86 26.34
C TYR A 317 22.58 -0.19 26.75
N GLY A 318 23.86 0.08 26.48
CA GLY A 318 24.94 -0.88 26.75
C GLY A 318 24.90 -2.10 25.83
N PHE A 319 24.47 -1.94 24.58
CA PHE A 319 24.47 -3.00 23.56
C PHE A 319 25.86 -3.67 23.44
N ASP A 320 25.93 -4.97 23.70
CA ASP A 320 27.16 -5.77 23.72
C ASP A 320 27.08 -7.08 22.94
N SER A 321 25.94 -7.36 22.31
CA SER A 321 25.63 -8.58 21.57
C SER A 321 25.68 -9.87 22.42
N ARG A 322 25.70 -9.75 23.75
CA ARG A 322 25.76 -10.89 24.69
C ARG A 322 24.61 -10.83 25.70
N ARG A 323 24.60 -9.79 26.52
CA ARG A 323 23.55 -9.57 27.54
C ARG A 323 22.51 -8.54 27.09
N VAL A 324 22.95 -7.57 26.33
CA VAL A 324 22.09 -6.62 25.63
C VAL A 324 22.15 -6.91 24.14
N ILE A 325 21.10 -7.47 23.58
CA ILE A 325 21.05 -7.95 22.20
C ILE A 325 19.93 -7.25 21.41
N SER A 326 19.95 -7.34 20.09
CA SER A 326 18.87 -6.90 19.23
C SER A 326 17.79 -7.97 19.06
N GLN A 327 16.59 -7.58 18.59
CA GLN A 327 15.51 -8.53 18.28
C GLN A 327 15.93 -9.59 17.25
N ILE A 328 16.76 -9.23 16.28
CA ILE A 328 17.22 -10.22 15.30
C ILE A 328 18.19 -11.25 15.90
N GLN A 329 18.99 -10.87 16.89
CA GLN A 329 19.82 -11.80 17.65
C GLN A 329 18.95 -12.67 18.57
N MET A 330 17.85 -12.13 19.12
CA MET A 330 16.87 -12.94 19.84
C MET A 330 16.22 -14.00 18.93
N GLU A 331 15.84 -13.63 17.69
CA GLU A 331 15.36 -14.59 16.69
C GLU A 331 16.36 -15.73 16.47
N GLU A 332 17.65 -15.42 16.34
CA GLU A 332 18.71 -16.42 16.17
C GLU A 332 18.85 -17.34 17.40
N LEU A 333 18.75 -16.79 18.62
CA LEU A 333 18.73 -17.59 19.85
C LEU A 333 17.54 -18.55 19.89
N LEU A 334 16.35 -18.05 19.57
CA LEU A 334 15.12 -18.84 19.54
C LEU A 334 15.18 -19.92 18.45
N LYS A 335 15.68 -19.59 17.27
CA LYS A 335 15.88 -20.54 16.16
C LYS A 335 16.82 -21.67 16.52
N ARG A 336 17.90 -21.37 17.25
CA ARG A 336 18.89 -22.36 17.70
C ARG A 336 18.47 -23.14 18.95
N GLY A 337 17.33 -22.79 19.57
CA GLY A 337 16.91 -23.40 20.82
C GLY A 337 17.78 -23.08 22.02
N LYS A 338 18.52 -21.96 22.02
CA LYS A 338 19.57 -21.63 22.98
C LYS A 338 19.22 -20.55 23.99
N LEU A 339 17.95 -20.16 24.11
CA LEU A 339 17.53 -19.20 25.12
C LEU A 339 17.64 -19.84 26.53
N LYS A 340 18.49 -19.25 27.40
CA LYS A 340 18.72 -19.70 28.78
C LYS A 340 18.26 -18.69 29.81
N ALA A 341 17.99 -17.44 29.41
CA ALA A 341 17.59 -16.37 30.29
C ALA A 341 16.21 -16.65 30.91
N LYS A 342 16.10 -16.45 32.22
CA LYS A 342 14.85 -16.59 32.98
C LYS A 342 14.06 -15.27 33.04
N ASN A 343 14.77 -14.14 33.04
CA ASN A 343 14.18 -12.80 33.06
C ASN A 343 14.63 -12.05 31.80
N VAL A 344 13.68 -11.74 30.94
CA VAL A 344 13.92 -11.04 29.67
C VAL A 344 13.19 -9.70 29.67
N VAL A 345 13.92 -8.62 29.46
CA VAL A 345 13.33 -7.29 29.28
C VAL A 345 13.53 -6.85 27.84
N MET A 346 12.44 -6.47 27.16
CA MET A 346 12.46 -5.98 25.79
C MET A 346 12.17 -4.48 25.77
N ILE A 347 13.06 -3.67 25.19
CA ILE A 347 12.91 -2.20 25.10
C ILE A 347 12.53 -1.83 23.65
N GLN A 348 11.36 -1.19 23.50
CA GLN A 348 10.83 -0.81 22.20
C GLN A 348 11.36 0.55 21.70
N CYS A 349 11.30 0.76 20.39
CA CYS A 349 11.64 2.02 19.71
C CYS A 349 13.08 2.47 19.88
N VAL A 350 14.03 1.55 20.10
CA VAL A 350 15.44 1.89 20.24
C VAL A 350 16.04 2.37 18.91
N GLY A 351 16.42 3.64 18.82
CA GLY A 351 16.91 4.28 17.59
C GLY A 351 15.82 4.61 16.57
N ALA A 352 14.55 4.69 16.99
CA ALA A 352 13.42 5.10 16.16
C ALA A 352 12.50 6.08 16.88
N ARG A 353 11.76 6.89 16.13
CA ARG A 353 10.86 7.93 16.65
C ARG A 353 11.63 8.96 17.54
N GLU A 354 12.78 9.33 17.09
CA GLU A 354 13.70 10.30 17.65
C GLU A 354 14.29 11.19 16.53
N PRO A 355 14.93 12.33 16.85
CA PRO A 355 15.34 13.30 15.83
C PRO A 355 16.15 12.72 14.67
N ALA A 356 16.99 11.70 14.93
CA ALA A 356 17.78 11.05 13.90
C ALA A 356 16.94 10.12 12.98
N ARG A 357 15.81 9.60 13.46
CA ARG A 357 14.88 8.70 12.74
C ARG A 357 13.46 8.90 13.24
N LEU A 358 12.74 9.82 12.62
CA LEU A 358 11.36 10.19 13.02
C LEU A 358 10.32 9.09 12.76
N TYR A 359 10.62 8.14 11.89
CA TYR A 359 9.66 7.10 11.48
C TYR A 359 9.56 5.91 12.46
N CYS A 360 8.48 5.15 12.31
CA CYS A 360 8.27 3.85 12.93
C CYS A 360 8.27 2.77 11.85
N SER A 361 9.05 1.71 12.04
CA SER A 361 9.11 0.58 11.10
C SER A 361 7.89 -0.34 11.15
N ARG A 362 6.98 -0.15 12.10
CA ARG A 362 5.74 -0.93 12.32
C ARG A 362 5.89 -2.42 12.64
N VAL A 363 7.07 -2.99 12.47
CA VAL A 363 7.32 -4.43 12.66
C VAL A 363 7.84 -4.78 14.06
N CYS A 364 8.51 -3.83 14.75
CA CYS A 364 9.24 -4.11 15.99
C CYS A 364 8.31 -4.61 17.12
N CYS A 365 7.13 -4.00 17.28
CA CYS A 365 6.19 -4.39 18.34
C CYS A 365 5.64 -5.81 18.13
N MET A 366 5.31 -6.16 16.90
CA MET A 366 4.86 -7.52 16.56
C MET A 366 5.98 -8.53 16.74
N THR A 367 7.20 -8.19 16.31
CA THR A 367 8.38 -9.05 16.52
C THR A 367 8.64 -9.29 18.01
N ALA A 368 8.60 -8.24 18.83
CA ALA A 368 8.78 -8.35 20.27
C ALA A 368 7.68 -9.19 20.92
N ALA A 369 6.40 -8.95 20.59
CA ALA A 369 5.28 -9.71 21.13
C ALA A 369 5.36 -11.20 20.76
N LYS A 370 5.72 -11.52 19.48
CA LYS A 370 5.94 -12.89 19.02
C LYS A 370 7.10 -13.57 19.77
N ASN A 371 8.25 -12.90 19.86
CA ASN A 371 9.42 -13.46 20.53
C ASN A 371 9.20 -13.62 22.03
N ALA A 372 8.48 -12.67 22.66
CA ALA A 372 8.07 -12.75 24.05
C ALA A 372 7.13 -13.93 24.31
N LEU A 373 6.15 -14.16 23.43
CA LEU A 373 5.24 -15.29 23.52
C LEU A 373 5.99 -16.63 23.43
N VAL A 374 6.96 -16.74 22.50
CA VAL A 374 7.81 -17.94 22.39
C VAL A 374 8.70 -18.09 23.62
N ALA A 375 9.32 -17.00 24.11
CA ALA A 375 10.18 -17.05 25.30
C ALA A 375 9.41 -17.46 26.55
N ALA A 376 8.24 -16.91 26.79
CA ALA A 376 7.40 -17.27 27.91
C ALA A 376 6.81 -18.68 27.77
N GLY A 377 6.21 -19.01 26.62
CA GLY A 377 5.50 -20.29 26.44
C GLY A 377 6.41 -21.49 26.31
N LYS A 378 7.51 -21.38 25.55
CA LYS A 378 8.40 -22.51 25.28
C LYS A 378 9.55 -22.64 26.29
N TYR A 379 10.06 -21.51 26.80
CA TYR A 379 11.24 -21.49 27.67
C TYR A 379 10.92 -21.13 29.12
N GLY A 380 9.67 -20.79 29.44
CA GLY A 380 9.25 -20.41 30.79
C GLY A 380 9.88 -19.12 31.30
N ALA A 381 10.34 -18.25 30.40
CA ALA A 381 10.97 -16.98 30.76
C ALA A 381 9.91 -15.96 31.24
N ALA A 382 10.21 -15.23 32.31
CA ALA A 382 9.45 -14.06 32.71
C ALA A 382 9.82 -12.90 31.78
N VAL A 383 8.90 -12.47 30.92
CA VAL A 383 9.16 -11.43 29.91
C VAL A 383 8.43 -10.14 30.24
N THR A 384 9.16 -9.02 30.15
CA THR A 384 8.58 -7.67 30.25
C THR A 384 8.92 -6.87 29.02
N ILE A 385 7.92 -6.27 28.36
CA ILE A 385 8.08 -5.37 27.21
C ILE A 385 7.87 -3.93 27.72
N LEU A 386 8.93 -3.11 27.57
CA LEU A 386 8.91 -1.67 27.84
C LEU A 386 8.59 -0.95 26.56
N TYR A 387 7.54 -0.11 26.54
CA TYR A 387 7.07 0.52 25.30
C TYR A 387 6.64 1.98 25.51
N ARG A 388 6.74 2.79 24.48
CA ARG A 388 6.13 4.12 24.39
C ARG A 388 4.69 4.02 23.85
N ASP A 389 4.52 3.36 22.71
CA ASP A 389 3.25 2.95 22.12
C ASP A 389 3.39 1.54 21.53
N VAL A 390 2.29 0.80 21.45
CA VAL A 390 2.27 -0.54 20.84
C VAL A 390 1.61 -0.49 19.49
N MET A 391 2.40 -0.75 18.44
CA MET A 391 1.96 -0.80 17.05
C MET A 391 1.63 -2.24 16.61
N CYS A 392 0.81 -2.95 17.39
CA CYS A 392 0.15 -4.17 16.99
C CYS A 392 -1.29 -3.82 16.60
N TYR A 393 -1.60 -3.75 15.33
CA TYR A 393 -2.87 -3.26 14.80
C TYR A 393 -3.57 -4.30 13.92
N GLY A 394 -4.87 -4.11 13.70
CA GLY A 394 -5.68 -5.04 12.92
C GLY A 394 -5.70 -6.44 13.56
N MET A 395 -5.55 -7.47 12.77
CA MET A 395 -5.56 -8.87 13.25
C MET A 395 -4.38 -9.21 14.16
N ASP A 396 -3.27 -8.47 14.06
CA ASP A 396 -2.07 -8.70 14.87
C ASP A 396 -2.21 -8.22 16.31
N GLU A 397 -3.25 -7.48 16.65
CA GLU A 397 -3.62 -7.19 18.04
C GLU A 397 -3.86 -8.46 18.87
N ARG A 398 -4.28 -9.54 18.21
CA ARG A 398 -4.42 -10.87 18.83
C ARG A 398 -3.10 -11.37 19.41
N LEU A 399 -1.98 -11.13 18.72
CA LEU A 399 -0.66 -11.53 19.17
C LEU A 399 -0.29 -10.86 20.52
N MET A 400 -0.55 -9.56 20.66
CA MET A 400 -0.34 -8.85 21.93
C MET A 400 -1.22 -9.42 23.05
N ARG A 401 -2.48 -9.72 22.75
CA ARG A 401 -3.41 -10.32 23.70
C ARG A 401 -2.95 -11.71 24.14
N ASP A 402 -2.46 -12.52 23.21
CA ASP A 402 -1.97 -13.87 23.50
C ASP A 402 -0.66 -13.82 24.30
N ALA A 403 0.23 -12.87 24.01
CA ALA A 403 1.42 -12.61 24.82
C ALA A 403 1.05 -12.23 26.27
N LYS A 404 0.05 -11.36 26.47
CA LYS A 404 -0.46 -11.01 27.81
C LYS A 404 -1.04 -12.23 28.54
N LYS A 405 -1.80 -13.09 27.86
CA LYS A 405 -2.34 -14.34 28.43
C LYS A 405 -1.24 -15.32 28.84
N ALA A 406 -0.12 -15.32 28.10
CA ALA A 406 1.06 -16.12 28.44
C ALA A 406 1.92 -15.51 29.58
N GLY A 407 1.44 -14.43 30.23
CA GLY A 407 2.14 -13.81 31.37
C GLY A 407 3.15 -12.73 30.99
N VAL A 408 3.25 -12.34 29.71
CA VAL A 408 4.12 -11.23 29.29
C VAL A 408 3.60 -9.91 29.84
N ARG A 409 4.43 -9.19 30.56
CA ARG A 409 4.11 -7.88 31.13
C ARG A 409 4.42 -6.77 30.12
N PHE A 410 3.54 -5.79 30.05
CA PHE A 410 3.69 -4.60 29.21
C PHE A 410 3.74 -3.36 30.12
N VAL A 411 4.85 -2.63 30.10
CA VAL A 411 5.08 -1.44 30.95
C VAL A 411 5.33 -0.25 30.02
N ASN A 412 4.47 0.76 30.14
CA ASN A 412 4.58 1.99 29.36
C ASN A 412 5.58 2.96 30.04
N PHE A 413 6.43 3.61 29.23
CA PHE A 413 7.32 4.69 29.65
C PHE A 413 7.22 5.90 28.72
N ALA A 414 7.49 7.09 29.27
CA ALA A 414 7.46 8.34 28.51
C ALA A 414 8.73 8.51 27.64
N SER A 415 8.60 9.13 26.48
CA SER A 415 9.73 9.35 25.55
C SER A 415 10.89 10.13 26.17
N GLY A 416 10.58 11.07 27.08
CA GLY A 416 11.59 11.88 27.81
C GLY A 416 12.24 11.19 29.00
N GLU A 417 11.78 9.99 29.38
CA GLU A 417 12.24 9.23 30.54
C GLU A 417 12.59 7.79 30.11
N PRO A 418 13.67 7.61 29.32
CA PRO A 418 14.03 6.29 28.80
C PRO A 418 14.45 5.33 29.91
N PRO A 419 14.23 4.02 29.76
CA PRO A 419 14.72 3.03 30.70
C PRO A 419 16.25 3.05 30.86
N GLU A 420 16.74 2.75 32.06
CA GLU A 420 18.15 2.62 32.35
C GLU A 420 18.52 1.14 32.52
N VAL A 421 19.51 0.69 31.73
CA VAL A 421 19.99 -0.69 31.80
C VAL A 421 21.21 -0.77 32.72
N SER A 422 21.08 -1.61 33.75
CA SER A 422 22.13 -1.87 34.73
C SER A 422 22.57 -3.34 34.71
N ASN A 423 23.56 -3.69 35.54
CA ASN A 423 24.01 -5.06 35.62
C ASN A 423 22.97 -5.91 36.40
N GLY A 424 22.14 -6.70 35.69
CA GLY A 424 21.14 -7.60 36.26
C GLY A 424 19.74 -7.00 36.37
N SER A 425 19.53 -5.73 36.06
CA SER A 425 18.21 -5.11 36.11
C SER A 425 18.02 -4.00 35.06
N VAL A 426 16.77 -3.63 34.85
CA VAL A 426 16.36 -2.45 34.07
C VAL A 426 15.47 -1.57 34.97
N LYS A 427 15.84 -0.33 35.15
CA LYS A 427 15.03 0.67 35.84
C LYS A 427 14.18 1.44 34.85
N VAL A 428 12.91 1.64 35.17
CA VAL A 428 11.97 2.36 34.32
C VAL A 428 10.94 3.10 35.16
N LYS A 429 10.63 4.34 34.79
CA LYS A 429 9.49 5.07 35.34
C LYS A 429 8.24 4.65 34.57
N ALA A 430 7.37 3.87 35.21
CA ALA A 430 6.15 3.40 34.59
C ALA A 430 5.13 4.55 34.52
N SER A 431 4.90 5.12 33.34
CA SER A 431 4.06 6.31 33.14
C SER A 431 2.62 6.13 33.65
N VAL A 432 2.00 4.98 33.38
CA VAL A 432 0.62 4.68 33.79
C VAL A 432 0.54 4.45 35.31
N LEU A 433 1.57 3.89 35.93
CA LEU A 433 1.59 3.60 37.36
C LEU A 433 2.13 4.77 38.20
N GLY A 434 2.73 5.79 37.56
CA GLY A 434 3.32 6.96 38.21
C GLY A 434 4.47 6.65 39.18
N ARG A 435 5.16 5.51 39.02
CA ARG A 435 6.23 5.05 39.93
C ARG A 435 7.40 4.43 39.20
N ASP A 436 8.55 4.50 39.84
CA ASP A 436 9.74 3.79 39.40
C ASP A 436 9.62 2.29 39.67
N MET A 437 10.12 1.52 38.73
CA MET A 437 10.17 0.05 38.81
C MET A 437 11.59 -0.39 38.47
N GLU A 438 12.09 -1.35 39.25
CA GLU A 438 13.31 -2.07 38.94
C GLU A 438 12.94 -3.51 38.56
N ILE A 439 13.29 -3.93 37.33
CA ILE A 439 12.90 -5.19 36.74
C ILE A 439 14.15 -6.06 36.57
N PRO A 440 14.23 -7.24 37.18
CA PRO A 440 15.32 -8.17 36.96
C PRO A 440 15.48 -8.52 35.48
N ALA A 441 16.70 -8.56 34.96
CA ALA A 441 16.99 -8.82 33.54
C ALA A 441 18.30 -9.63 33.39
N ASP A 442 18.17 -10.91 33.05
CA ASP A 442 19.28 -11.75 32.63
C ASP A 442 19.65 -11.43 31.17
N LEU A 443 18.66 -11.02 30.41
CA LEU A 443 18.79 -10.64 28.98
C LEU A 443 17.95 -9.40 28.70
N VAL A 444 18.55 -8.39 28.07
CA VAL A 444 17.86 -7.24 27.54
C VAL A 444 17.82 -7.33 26.01
N VAL A 445 16.65 -7.12 25.42
CA VAL A 445 16.44 -7.21 23.98
C VAL A 445 15.97 -5.86 23.41
N LEU A 446 16.75 -5.28 22.55
CA LEU A 446 16.49 -3.98 21.95
C LEU A 446 15.70 -4.14 20.65
N SER A 447 14.53 -3.54 20.59
CA SER A 447 13.68 -3.51 19.41
C SER A 447 14.03 -2.32 18.53
N THR A 448 14.89 -2.54 17.57
CA THR A 448 15.44 -1.54 16.67
C THR A 448 14.61 -1.42 15.38
N PRO A 449 14.60 -0.26 14.71
CA PRO A 449 13.93 -0.09 13.43
C PRO A 449 14.60 -0.88 12.31
N LEU A 450 13.87 -1.04 11.21
CA LEU A 450 14.45 -1.37 9.93
C LEU A 450 14.93 -0.08 9.26
N VAL A 451 16.13 -0.10 8.73
CA VAL A 451 16.71 0.98 7.91
C VAL A 451 16.79 0.52 6.46
N PRO A 452 16.73 1.43 5.48
CA PRO A 452 16.92 1.07 4.08
C PRO A 452 18.21 0.28 3.92
N ALA A 453 18.17 -0.75 3.07
CA ALA A 453 19.40 -1.43 2.66
C ALA A 453 20.26 -0.47 1.82
N ASP A 454 21.57 -0.57 1.93
CA ASP A 454 22.50 0.10 1.01
C ASP A 454 22.35 -0.55 -0.36
N SER A 455 21.58 0.10 -1.22
CA SER A 455 21.21 -0.41 -2.54
C SER A 455 21.47 0.60 -3.67
N ASN A 456 22.13 1.72 -3.33
CA ASN A 456 22.51 2.76 -4.30
C ASN A 456 23.89 2.50 -4.90
#